data_bdf1ff1de6f2026c2f30f9fd62978769
#
_entry.id   bdf1ff1de6f2026c2f30f9fd62978769
#
_cell.length_a   1.000
_cell.length_b   1.000
_cell.length_c   1.000
_cell.angle_alpha   90.00
_cell.angle_beta   90.00
_cell.angle_gamma   90.00
#
_symmetry.space_group_name_H-M   'P 1'
#
loop_
_entity.id
_entity.type
_entity.pdbx_description
1 polymer ?
#
loop_
_entity_poly.entity_id
_entity_poly.type
_entity_poly.pdbx_seq_one_letter_code
_entity_poly.pdbx_strand_id
1 'polypeptide(L)'
;MAIIRPGIVTIPIGRTELIPHGHEIVDKRIRKPETFPEFKYELRKSQQEVHDTVEDNCIINAWVSWGKTFTGLSIAGKLGQKTLVVVHTIPLRNQWAKEVEKVFGFKPGIIGSGQFDTNSSIVIGNIQTLYRNIEKIRKEFGTLILDEMHHVSSPTFSRILDTNYCRYKIGLSGTIERKDGKHVVFRD
;
A
#
# COMPACT_ATOMS: atom_id res chain seq x y z
N MET A 1 17.53 -6.55 10.54
CA MET A 1 18.84 -6.14 11.11
C MET A 1 18.83 -4.62 11.21
N ALA A 2 19.11 -4.06 12.37
CA ALA A 2 19.22 -2.61 12.51
C ALA A 2 20.57 -2.14 11.93
N ILE A 3 20.55 -1.02 11.22
CA ILE A 3 21.77 -0.38 10.71
C ILE A 3 21.98 0.91 11.52
N ILE A 4 23.08 0.97 12.26
CA ILE A 4 23.43 2.12 13.10
C ILE A 4 24.51 2.94 12.37
N ARG A 5 24.21 4.22 12.15
CA ARG A 5 25.16 5.23 11.67
C ARG A 5 25.24 6.34 12.71
N PRO A 6 26.31 7.16 12.75
CA PRO A 6 26.37 8.29 13.67
C PRO A 6 25.11 9.17 13.59
N GLY A 7 24.33 9.25 14.67
CA GLY A 7 23.10 10.03 14.76
C GLY A 7 21.86 9.45 14.08
N ILE A 8 21.95 8.28 13.42
CA ILE A 8 20.81 7.67 12.72
C ILE A 8 20.76 6.16 12.97
N VAL A 9 19.60 5.69 13.42
CA VAL A 9 19.29 4.25 13.52
C VAL A 9 18.25 3.91 12.46
N THR A 10 18.55 2.96 11.60
CA THR A 10 17.60 2.43 10.62
C THR A 10 17.17 1.05 11.07
N ILE A 11 15.89 0.87 11.26
CA ILE A 11 15.27 -0.41 11.65
C ILE A 11 14.21 -0.83 10.62
N PRO A 12 13.91 -2.12 10.50
CA PRO A 12 12.76 -2.58 9.72
C PRO A 12 11.46 -1.96 10.25
N ILE A 13 10.52 -1.70 9.36
CA ILE A 13 9.17 -1.19 9.72
C ILE A 13 8.52 -2.17 10.71
N GLY A 14 7.91 -1.62 11.76
CA GLY A 14 7.21 -2.42 12.79
C GLY A 14 8.11 -3.03 13.87
N ARG A 15 9.43 -2.85 13.80
CA ARG A 15 10.38 -3.38 14.78
C ARG A 15 10.84 -2.30 15.76
N THR A 16 9.86 -1.63 16.40
CA THR A 16 10.13 -0.53 17.34
C THR A 16 10.91 -0.96 18.58
N GLU A 17 10.83 -2.25 18.94
CA GLU A 17 11.62 -2.85 20.01
C GLU A 17 13.14 -2.83 19.75
N LEU A 18 13.55 -2.59 18.50
CA LEU A 18 14.98 -2.45 18.14
C LEU A 18 15.50 -1.01 18.32
N ILE A 19 14.66 -0.08 18.76
CA ILE A 19 15.07 1.31 19.02
C ILE A 19 15.83 1.34 20.33
N PRO A 20 17.11 1.78 20.36
CA PRO A 20 17.86 1.89 21.60
C PRO A 20 17.23 2.91 22.56
N HIS A 21 17.34 2.67 23.87
CA HIS A 21 16.86 3.63 24.87
C HIS A 21 17.52 5.01 24.72
N GLY A 22 16.74 6.07 24.98
CA GLY A 22 17.24 7.45 24.91
C GLY A 22 17.20 8.07 23.52
N HIS A 23 16.58 7.42 22.53
CA HIS A 23 16.38 7.99 21.19
C HIS A 23 14.98 8.60 21.07
N GLU A 24 14.91 9.79 20.46
CA GLU A 24 13.66 10.41 20.05
C GLU A 24 13.20 9.81 18.72
N ILE A 25 11.93 9.43 18.65
CA ILE A 25 11.30 8.92 17.43
C ILE A 25 10.71 10.09 16.66
N VAL A 26 11.27 10.41 15.50
CA VAL A 26 10.72 11.40 14.58
C VAL A 26 9.99 10.69 13.45
N ASP A 27 8.65 10.69 13.48
CA ASP A 27 7.82 10.15 12.40
C ASP A 27 7.83 11.11 11.20
N LYS A 28 8.49 10.71 10.11
CA LYS A 28 8.56 11.46 8.85
C LYS A 28 7.53 11.01 7.82
N ARG A 29 6.64 10.10 8.19
CA ARG A 29 5.57 9.65 7.29
C ARG A 29 4.58 10.79 7.04
N ILE A 30 4.13 10.90 5.81
CA ILE A 30 3.25 11.98 5.38
C ILE A 30 1.81 11.50 5.26
N ARG A 31 0.90 12.42 5.54
CA ARG A 31 -0.53 12.28 5.27
C ARG A 31 -0.90 13.19 4.10
N LYS A 32 -1.79 12.73 3.26
CA LYS A 32 -2.40 13.47 2.16
C LYS A 32 -3.92 13.26 2.23
N PRO A 33 -4.60 13.99 3.12
CA PRO A 33 -6.05 13.82 3.31
C PRO A 33 -6.82 14.04 2.01
N GLU A 34 -7.76 13.15 1.74
CA GLU A 34 -8.67 13.19 0.60
C GLU A 34 -10.09 12.82 1.04
N THR A 35 -11.07 13.43 0.40
CA THR A 35 -12.47 13.09 0.62
C THR A 35 -12.89 12.05 -0.42
N PHE A 36 -13.37 10.91 0.06
CA PHE A 36 -13.91 9.87 -0.79
C PHE A 36 -15.43 9.94 -0.80
N PRO A 37 -16.08 9.58 -1.93
CA PRO A 37 -17.51 9.27 -1.92
C PRO A 37 -17.81 8.16 -0.91
N GLU A 38 -19.03 8.15 -0.40
CA GLU A 38 -19.50 7.11 0.51
C GLU A 38 -19.34 5.72 -0.12
N PHE A 39 -18.80 4.79 0.65
CA PHE A 39 -18.70 3.38 0.24
C PHE A 39 -20.07 2.70 0.45
N LYS A 40 -20.86 2.60 -0.62
CA LYS A 40 -22.26 2.16 -0.60
C LYS A 40 -22.47 0.64 -0.64
N TYR A 41 -21.42 -0.13 -0.55
CA TYR A 41 -21.50 -1.59 -0.68
C TYR A 41 -21.37 -2.27 0.67
N GLU A 42 -22.06 -3.40 0.82
CA GLU A 42 -21.89 -4.25 1.99
C GLU A 42 -20.65 -5.13 1.86
N LEU A 43 -19.83 -5.13 2.89
CA LEU A 43 -18.72 -6.05 3.03
C LEU A 43 -19.23 -7.37 3.60
N ARG A 44 -18.71 -8.49 3.11
CA ARG A 44 -18.91 -9.78 3.77
C ARG A 44 -18.32 -9.74 5.17
N LYS A 45 -18.83 -10.56 6.10
CA LYS A 45 -18.38 -10.58 7.50
C LYS A 45 -16.86 -10.58 7.64
N SER A 46 -16.16 -11.48 6.94
CA SER A 46 -14.69 -11.56 6.98
C SER A 46 -13.98 -10.33 6.37
N GLN A 47 -14.59 -9.66 5.41
CA GLN A 47 -14.07 -8.41 4.85
C GLN A 47 -14.29 -7.24 5.81
N GLN A 48 -15.44 -7.21 6.49
CA GLN A 48 -15.75 -6.19 7.48
C GLN A 48 -14.79 -6.30 8.68
N GLU A 49 -14.54 -7.50 9.18
CA GLU A 49 -13.57 -7.73 10.25
C GLU A 49 -12.19 -7.18 9.90
N VAL A 50 -11.71 -7.44 8.69
CA VAL A 50 -10.44 -6.90 8.19
C VAL A 50 -10.50 -5.38 8.07
N HIS A 51 -11.56 -4.85 7.45
CA HIS A 51 -11.76 -3.41 7.29
C HIS A 51 -11.71 -2.68 8.65
N ASP A 52 -12.38 -3.21 9.66
CA ASP A 52 -12.47 -2.58 10.98
C ASP A 52 -11.12 -2.58 11.72
N THR A 53 -10.36 -3.65 11.54
CA THR A 53 -9.06 -3.85 12.21
C THR A 53 -7.93 -2.98 11.64
N VAL A 54 -8.02 -2.55 10.36
CA VAL A 54 -6.92 -1.80 9.74
C VAL A 54 -6.87 -0.36 10.25
N GLU A 55 -5.84 -0.05 11.03
CA GLU A 55 -5.55 1.30 11.58
C GLU A 55 -4.14 1.79 11.24
N ASP A 56 -3.24 0.89 10.85
CA ASP A 56 -1.85 1.19 10.47
C ASP A 56 -1.40 0.26 9.34
N ASN A 57 -0.08 0.16 9.14
CA ASN A 57 0.50 -0.73 8.14
C ASN A 57 0.09 -2.18 8.39
N CYS A 58 -0.33 -2.88 7.35
CA CYS A 58 -0.73 -4.27 7.47
C CYS A 58 -0.54 -5.06 6.17
N ILE A 59 -0.58 -6.38 6.28
CA ILE A 59 -0.72 -7.29 5.15
C ILE A 59 -2.05 -8.04 5.29
N ILE A 60 -2.87 -7.94 4.25
CA ILE A 60 -4.11 -8.69 4.12
C ILE A 60 -3.80 -9.93 3.29
N ASN A 61 -3.75 -11.07 3.96
CA ASN A 61 -3.59 -12.34 3.30
C ASN A 61 -4.95 -13.03 3.16
N ALA A 62 -5.39 -13.18 1.91
CA ALA A 62 -6.66 -13.80 1.62
C ALA A 62 -6.61 -14.55 0.29
N TRP A 63 -7.31 -15.67 0.19
CA TRP A 63 -7.32 -16.51 -1.01
C TRP A 63 -7.80 -15.79 -2.27
N VAL A 64 -7.58 -16.40 -3.41
CA VAL A 64 -8.09 -15.90 -4.70
C VAL A 64 -9.62 -15.79 -4.64
N SER A 65 -10.17 -14.73 -5.22
CA SER A 65 -11.62 -14.44 -5.22
C SER A 65 -12.25 -14.05 -3.86
N TRP A 66 -11.45 -13.87 -2.80
CA TRP A 66 -11.95 -13.32 -1.53
C TRP A 66 -12.43 -11.86 -1.66
N GLY A 67 -12.01 -11.15 -2.69
CA GLY A 67 -12.38 -9.75 -2.92
C GLY A 67 -11.37 -8.75 -2.36
N LYS A 68 -10.07 -9.08 -2.40
CA LYS A 68 -8.97 -8.21 -1.94
C LYS A 68 -9.02 -6.80 -2.50
N THR A 69 -9.25 -6.66 -3.81
CA THR A 69 -9.37 -5.35 -4.49
C THR A 69 -10.48 -4.52 -3.89
N PHE A 70 -11.66 -5.11 -3.73
CA PHE A 70 -12.83 -4.47 -3.17
C PHE A 70 -12.62 -4.03 -1.71
N THR A 71 -12.07 -4.92 -0.88
CA THR A 71 -11.72 -4.62 0.51
C THR A 71 -10.61 -3.56 0.59
N GLY A 72 -9.61 -3.62 -0.29
CA GLY A 72 -8.57 -2.59 -0.38
C GLY A 72 -9.12 -1.21 -0.69
N LEU A 73 -10.13 -1.10 -1.56
CA LEU A 73 -10.83 0.16 -1.85
C LEU A 73 -11.64 0.66 -0.65
N SER A 74 -12.35 -0.23 0.06
CA SER A 74 -13.08 0.17 1.27
C SER A 74 -12.12 0.72 2.34
N ILE A 75 -10.96 0.11 2.51
CA ILE A 75 -9.92 0.59 3.42
C ILE A 75 -9.34 1.93 2.95
N ALA A 76 -9.10 2.12 1.64
CA ALA A 76 -8.66 3.41 1.11
C ALA A 76 -9.65 4.53 1.45
N GLY A 77 -10.95 4.30 1.29
CA GLY A 77 -12.01 5.21 1.69
C GLY A 77 -12.00 5.50 3.19
N LYS A 78 -11.91 4.46 4.04
CA LYS A 78 -11.80 4.59 5.51
C LYS A 78 -10.60 5.44 5.94
N LEU A 79 -9.43 5.19 5.36
CA LEU A 79 -8.20 5.92 5.71
C LEU A 79 -8.21 7.37 5.23
N GLY A 80 -9.03 7.72 4.24
CA GLY A 80 -9.23 9.09 3.78
C GLY A 80 -7.94 9.78 3.33
N GLN A 81 -7.10 9.08 2.58
CA GLN A 81 -5.81 9.59 2.11
C GLN A 81 -5.67 9.38 0.61
N LYS A 82 -5.04 10.31 -0.09
CA LYS A 82 -4.62 10.11 -1.47
C LYS A 82 -3.85 8.80 -1.59
N THR A 83 -4.34 7.88 -2.40
CA THR A 83 -3.91 6.48 -2.42
C THR A 83 -3.21 6.12 -3.71
N LEU A 84 -2.03 5.50 -3.60
CA LEU A 84 -1.34 4.85 -4.71
C LEU A 84 -1.53 3.34 -4.63
N VAL A 85 -2.11 2.76 -5.68
CA VAL A 85 -2.17 1.30 -5.86
C VAL A 85 -1.05 0.88 -6.80
N VAL A 86 -0.18 -0.01 -6.33
CA VAL A 86 0.94 -0.56 -7.10
C VAL A 86 0.58 -1.93 -7.64
N VAL A 87 0.63 -2.06 -8.93
CA VAL A 87 0.35 -3.32 -9.64
C VAL A 87 1.50 -3.67 -10.60
N HIS A 88 1.66 -4.95 -10.94
CA HIS A 88 2.75 -5.38 -11.79
C HIS A 88 2.34 -5.68 -13.24
N THR A 89 1.05 -5.80 -13.54
CA THR A 89 0.56 -6.03 -14.92
C THR A 89 -0.45 -4.99 -15.37
N ILE A 90 -0.54 -4.79 -16.69
CA ILE A 90 -1.54 -3.89 -17.28
C ILE A 90 -2.98 -4.42 -17.08
N PRO A 91 -3.27 -5.72 -17.26
CA PRO A 91 -4.60 -6.26 -16.96
C PRO A 91 -5.05 -5.97 -15.52
N LEU A 92 -4.17 -6.16 -14.54
CA LEU A 92 -4.47 -5.89 -13.14
C LEU A 92 -4.73 -4.40 -12.88
N ARG A 93 -3.94 -3.51 -13.49
CA ARG A 93 -4.18 -2.07 -13.46
C ARG A 93 -5.58 -1.71 -13.98
N ASN A 94 -5.95 -2.28 -15.13
CA ASN A 94 -7.25 -2.02 -15.74
C ASN A 94 -8.40 -2.61 -14.90
N GLN A 95 -8.20 -3.72 -14.23
CA GLN A 95 -9.16 -4.29 -13.28
C GLN A 95 -9.36 -3.33 -12.08
N TRP A 96 -8.28 -2.85 -11.47
CA TRP A 96 -8.37 -1.87 -10.39
C TRP A 96 -9.08 -0.59 -10.83
N ALA A 97 -8.79 -0.08 -12.04
CA ALA A 97 -9.44 1.11 -12.57
C ALA A 97 -10.96 0.94 -12.66
N LYS A 98 -11.42 -0.17 -13.20
CA LYS A 98 -12.85 -0.49 -13.28
C LYS A 98 -13.52 -0.60 -11.90
N GLU A 99 -12.84 -1.21 -10.93
CA GLU A 99 -13.38 -1.32 -9.58
C GLU A 99 -13.43 0.05 -8.87
N VAL A 100 -12.46 0.95 -9.08
CA VAL A 100 -12.52 2.33 -8.57
C VAL A 100 -13.74 3.08 -9.15
N GLU A 101 -13.94 3.02 -10.47
CA GLU A 101 -15.09 3.66 -11.11
C GLU A 101 -16.41 3.10 -10.60
N LYS A 102 -16.50 1.78 -10.41
CA LYS A 102 -17.68 1.11 -9.89
C LYS A 102 -17.98 1.50 -8.44
N VAL A 103 -16.96 1.51 -7.59
CA VAL A 103 -17.10 1.70 -6.13
C VAL A 103 -17.32 3.17 -5.78
N PHE A 104 -16.57 4.07 -6.39
CA PHE A 104 -16.53 5.49 -6.02
C PHE A 104 -17.12 6.42 -7.08
N GLY A 105 -17.39 5.93 -8.30
CA GLY A 105 -18.00 6.73 -9.37
C GLY A 105 -17.05 7.72 -10.04
N PHE A 106 -15.75 7.67 -9.80
CA PHE A 106 -14.76 8.52 -10.45
C PHE A 106 -13.64 7.70 -11.13
N LYS A 107 -12.97 8.31 -12.11
CA LYS A 107 -11.84 7.69 -12.81
C LYS A 107 -10.56 7.85 -11.99
N PRO A 108 -9.81 6.78 -11.73
CA PRO A 108 -8.50 6.88 -11.08
C PRO A 108 -7.48 7.53 -12.00
N GLY A 109 -6.45 8.14 -11.41
CA GLY A 109 -5.23 8.50 -12.13
C GLY A 109 -4.44 7.26 -12.55
N ILE A 110 -3.69 7.35 -13.64
CA ILE A 110 -2.91 6.22 -14.19
C ILE A 110 -1.44 6.60 -14.34
N ILE A 111 -0.57 5.73 -13.81
CA ILE A 111 0.88 5.82 -14.05
C ILE A 111 1.33 4.55 -14.77
N GLY A 112 1.62 4.68 -16.05
CA GLY A 112 2.04 3.58 -16.93
C GLY A 112 1.51 3.72 -18.34
N SER A 113 2.05 2.97 -19.29
CA SER A 113 1.67 3.02 -20.72
C SER A 113 1.72 4.44 -21.31
N GLY A 114 2.76 5.22 -21.01
CA GLY A 114 2.93 6.59 -21.49
C GLY A 114 2.16 7.67 -20.69
N GLN A 115 1.36 7.29 -19.72
CA GLN A 115 0.60 8.20 -18.85
C GLN A 115 1.30 8.43 -17.52
N PHE A 116 1.19 9.63 -16.98
CA PHE A 116 1.62 9.97 -15.62
C PHE A 116 0.63 10.98 -15.03
N ASP A 117 -0.52 10.47 -14.60
CA ASP A 117 -1.60 11.26 -14.00
C ASP A 117 -1.72 10.95 -12.51
N THR A 118 -1.54 11.96 -11.68
CA THR A 118 -1.64 11.90 -10.22
C THR A 118 -2.77 12.77 -9.67
N ASN A 119 -3.68 13.29 -10.50
CA ASN A 119 -4.68 14.28 -10.06
C ASN A 119 -5.91 13.67 -9.36
N SER A 120 -6.03 12.35 -9.34
CA SER A 120 -7.16 11.66 -8.68
C SER A 120 -6.82 11.27 -7.24
N SER A 121 -7.83 11.14 -6.39
CA SER A 121 -7.71 10.62 -5.01
C SER A 121 -7.18 9.19 -4.96
N ILE A 122 -7.42 8.39 -6.02
CA ILE A 122 -6.78 7.09 -6.22
C ILE A 122 -5.99 7.11 -7.52
N VAL A 123 -4.75 6.67 -7.45
CA VAL A 123 -3.85 6.52 -8.60
C VAL A 123 -3.39 5.08 -8.67
N ILE A 124 -3.42 4.49 -9.87
CA ILE A 124 -2.99 3.11 -10.10
C ILE A 124 -1.74 3.12 -10.97
N GLY A 125 -0.66 2.55 -10.46
CA GLY A 125 0.64 2.61 -11.12
C GLY A 125 1.25 1.24 -11.39
N ASN A 126 1.78 1.06 -12.61
CA ASN A 126 2.61 -0.09 -12.93
C ASN A 126 3.99 0.04 -12.26
N ILE A 127 4.41 -1.00 -11.58
CA ILE A 127 5.61 -1.01 -10.75
C ILE A 127 6.87 -0.52 -11.49
N GLN A 128 7.08 -0.92 -12.75
CA GLN A 128 8.26 -0.53 -13.52
C GLN A 128 8.27 0.98 -13.82
N THR A 129 7.10 1.58 -14.09
CA THR A 129 6.97 3.02 -14.32
C THR A 129 7.15 3.79 -13.03
N LEU A 130 6.56 3.31 -11.92
CA LEU A 130 6.73 3.90 -10.59
C LEU A 130 8.19 3.90 -10.15
N TYR A 131 8.90 2.79 -10.34
CA TYR A 131 10.31 2.67 -10.00
C TYR A 131 11.19 3.69 -10.72
N ARG A 132 10.94 3.91 -12.03
CA ARG A 132 11.67 4.92 -12.82
C ARG A 132 11.36 6.35 -12.41
N ASN A 133 10.23 6.59 -11.75
CA ASN A 133 9.76 7.90 -11.32
C ASN A 133 9.65 8.03 -9.79
N ILE A 134 10.44 7.28 -9.05
CA ILE A 134 10.31 7.13 -7.59
C ILE A 134 10.38 8.49 -6.86
N GLU A 135 11.23 9.39 -7.30
CA GLU A 135 11.38 10.73 -6.72
C GLU A 135 10.10 11.59 -6.86
N LYS A 136 9.32 11.38 -7.93
CA LYS A 136 8.07 12.11 -8.16
C LYS A 136 6.93 11.61 -7.29
N ILE A 137 6.97 10.33 -6.88
CA ILE A 137 5.86 9.68 -6.16
C ILE A 137 6.10 9.56 -4.66
N ARG A 138 7.34 9.64 -4.19
CA ARG A 138 7.71 9.29 -2.81
C ARG A 138 7.02 10.10 -1.72
N LYS A 139 6.54 11.32 -2.03
CA LYS A 139 5.86 12.24 -1.11
C LYS A 139 4.47 12.65 -1.60
N GLU A 140 3.94 11.98 -2.60
CA GLU A 140 2.69 12.38 -3.26
C GLU A 140 1.45 11.73 -2.66
N PHE A 141 1.61 10.63 -1.92
CA PHE A 141 0.53 9.81 -1.41
C PHE A 141 0.59 9.65 0.10
N GLY A 142 -0.58 9.52 0.73
CA GLY A 142 -0.72 9.20 2.15
C GLY A 142 -0.93 7.71 2.42
N THR A 143 -1.47 6.98 1.43
CA THR A 143 -1.65 5.52 1.46
C THR A 143 -0.99 4.86 0.26
N LEU A 144 -0.32 3.74 0.49
CA LEU A 144 0.25 2.85 -0.52
C LEU A 144 -0.40 1.48 -0.40
N ILE A 145 -1.06 1.01 -1.44
CA ILE A 145 -1.60 -0.35 -1.54
C ILE A 145 -0.72 -1.13 -2.53
N LEU A 146 -0.20 -2.27 -2.09
CA LEU A 146 0.63 -3.15 -2.91
C LEU A 146 -0.17 -4.41 -3.22
N ASP A 147 -0.59 -4.54 -4.47
CA ASP A 147 -1.29 -5.75 -4.90
C ASP A 147 -0.30 -6.85 -5.29
N GLU A 148 -0.66 -8.09 -4.96
CA GLU A 148 0.18 -9.28 -5.13
C GLU A 148 1.53 -9.15 -4.40
N MET A 149 1.47 -8.82 -3.09
CA MET A 149 2.64 -8.54 -2.27
C MET A 149 3.64 -9.70 -2.16
N HIS A 150 3.28 -10.93 -2.54
CA HIS A 150 4.22 -12.05 -2.59
C HIS A 150 5.39 -11.82 -3.59
N HIS A 151 5.28 -10.86 -4.49
CA HIS A 151 6.37 -10.40 -5.36
C HIS A 151 7.33 -9.39 -4.70
N VAL A 152 7.10 -8.99 -3.44
CA VAL A 152 7.92 -7.98 -2.71
C VAL A 152 9.38 -8.39 -2.55
N SER A 153 9.73 -9.66 -2.72
CA SER A 153 11.12 -10.09 -2.76
C SER A 153 11.94 -9.52 -3.94
N SER A 154 11.27 -8.89 -4.93
CA SER A 154 11.99 -8.19 -5.99
C SER A 154 12.58 -6.87 -5.47
N PRO A 155 13.82 -6.52 -5.85
CA PRO A 155 14.45 -5.25 -5.45
C PRO A 155 13.61 -4.02 -5.80
N THR A 156 12.81 -4.10 -6.86
CA THR A 156 11.94 -3.01 -7.35
C THR A 156 10.81 -2.70 -6.35
N PHE A 157 10.13 -3.73 -5.84
CA PHE A 157 9.08 -3.57 -4.83
C PHE A 157 9.63 -3.05 -3.51
N SER A 158 10.71 -3.68 -3.01
CA SER A 158 11.36 -3.25 -1.77
C SER A 158 11.75 -1.79 -1.84
N ARG A 159 12.31 -1.33 -2.97
CA ARG A 159 12.71 0.07 -3.12
C ARG A 159 11.52 1.03 -3.11
N ILE A 160 10.38 0.70 -3.74
CA ILE A 160 9.17 1.53 -3.67
C ILE A 160 8.66 1.62 -2.23
N LEU A 161 8.63 0.50 -1.50
CA LEU A 161 8.24 0.47 -0.09
C LEU A 161 9.13 1.33 0.80
N ASP A 162 10.46 1.18 0.65
CA ASP A 162 11.45 1.79 1.54
C ASP A 162 11.58 3.30 1.30
N THR A 163 11.39 3.74 0.05
CA THR A 163 11.55 5.15 -0.32
C THR A 163 10.27 5.96 -0.27
N ASN A 164 9.09 5.33 -0.18
CA ASN A 164 7.82 6.03 -0.09
C ASN A 164 7.50 6.45 1.35
N TYR A 165 7.17 7.73 1.53
CA TYR A 165 6.92 8.34 2.84
C TYR A 165 5.46 8.26 3.30
N CYS A 166 4.58 7.55 2.59
CA CYS A 166 3.16 7.48 2.96
C CYS A 166 2.96 6.94 4.39
N ARG A 167 1.92 7.48 5.06
CA ARG A 167 1.57 7.10 6.44
C ARG A 167 1.14 5.63 6.52
N TYR A 168 0.38 5.16 5.52
CA TYR A 168 -0.19 3.81 5.51
C TYR A 168 0.37 2.99 4.36
N LYS A 169 0.78 1.76 4.65
CA LYS A 169 1.26 0.78 3.68
C LYS A 169 0.49 -0.53 3.86
N ILE A 170 -0.34 -0.84 2.88
CA ILE A 170 -1.24 -2.00 2.90
C ILE A 170 -0.79 -2.99 1.84
N GLY A 171 -0.42 -4.18 2.24
CA GLY A 171 -0.09 -5.27 1.33
C GLY A 171 -1.29 -6.19 1.11
N LEU A 172 -1.57 -6.55 -0.14
CA LEU A 172 -2.57 -7.56 -0.49
C LEU A 172 -1.86 -8.79 -1.06
N SER A 173 -2.12 -9.98 -0.53
CA SER A 173 -1.51 -11.21 -1.00
C SER A 173 -2.52 -12.35 -1.12
N GLY A 174 -2.39 -13.17 -2.15
CA GLY A 174 -3.21 -14.38 -2.36
C GLY A 174 -2.59 -15.66 -1.80
N THR A 175 -1.30 -15.64 -1.51
CA THR A 175 -0.55 -16.79 -0.96
C THR A 175 0.62 -16.28 -0.15
N ILE A 176 0.73 -16.71 1.11
CA ILE A 176 1.91 -16.45 1.96
C ILE A 176 2.91 -17.62 1.92
N GLU A 177 2.72 -18.62 1.10
CA GLU A 177 3.73 -19.66 0.94
C GLU A 177 4.94 -19.11 0.18
N ARG A 178 5.88 -18.55 0.94
CA ARG A 178 7.24 -18.35 0.44
C ARG A 178 7.96 -19.69 0.52
N LYS A 179 8.55 -20.10 -0.59
CA LYS A 179 9.42 -21.29 -0.69
C LYS A 179 10.65 -21.23 0.23
N ASP A 180 10.92 -20.08 0.87
CA ASP A 180 12.05 -19.83 1.78
C ASP A 180 11.66 -19.86 3.27
N GLY A 181 10.42 -20.19 3.62
CA GLY A 181 9.95 -20.30 5.02
C GLY A 181 9.94 -18.99 5.81
N LYS A 182 10.26 -17.85 5.19
CA LYS A 182 10.26 -16.56 5.86
C LYS A 182 8.87 -15.93 5.76
N HIS A 183 8.00 -16.31 6.67
CA HIS A 183 6.72 -15.63 6.86
C HIS A 183 6.96 -14.26 7.45
N VAL A 184 6.71 -13.21 6.66
CA VAL A 184 6.57 -11.86 7.21
C VAL A 184 5.12 -11.74 7.65
N VAL A 185 4.82 -12.24 8.84
CA VAL A 185 3.57 -11.93 9.53
C VAL A 185 3.80 -10.58 10.18
N PHE A 186 3.19 -9.53 9.66
CA PHE A 186 3.02 -8.32 10.43
C PHE A 186 1.91 -8.61 11.45
N ARG A 187 2.31 -9.07 12.61
CA ARG A 187 1.50 -8.95 13.82
C ARG A 187 1.96 -7.69 14.51
N ASP A 188 0.99 -6.97 15.02
CA ASP A 188 1.00 -5.78 15.88
C ASP A 188 2.36 -5.33 16.42
#